data_b8da943a5e55322d3120cc433abb1c0e
#
_entry.id   b8da943a5e55322d3120cc433abb1c0e
#
_cell.length_a   1.000
_cell.length_b   1.000
_cell.length_c   1.000
_cell.angle_alpha   90.00
_cell.angle_beta   90.00
_cell.angle_gamma   90.00
#
_symmetry.space_group_name_H-M   'P 1'
#
loop_
_entity.id
_entity.type
_entity.pdbx_description
1 polymer ?
#
loop_
_entity_poly.entity_id
_entity_poly.type
_entity_poly.pdbx_seq_one_letter_code
_entity_poly.pdbx_strand_id
1 'polypeptide(L)'
;LHYFIENAANSERMHAQLGGLARLYDFCILEQIEDLEKLEIDQIERFQKTFTTEYQRHYYAGVTYWCGRALFMEAEEIHWDANVWYMERMHLQPERIDPAAPIMSLSFAEVTNKENRKLLQKYLRYGIGIANLSISSLRTEFLVVRKFLGDMNQPETENICMVTEQQMDAWLRSEQQREVQADTFNKKVMCILHFFQYLQIKDYITAIPFDPNYYLKKTFMQHHDRSVAQETMDQIRRN
;
A
#
# COMPACT_ATOMS: atom_id res chain seq x y z
N LEU A 1 -15.47 -16.93 13.20
CA LEU A 1 -15.74 -16.91 14.65
C LEU A 1 -14.57 -17.46 15.45
N HIS A 2 -14.02 -18.64 15.06
CA HIS A 2 -12.87 -19.30 15.72
C HIS A 2 -11.66 -18.36 15.84
N TYR A 3 -11.28 -17.72 14.75
CA TYR A 3 -10.20 -16.72 14.73
C TYR A 3 -10.39 -15.61 15.77
N PHE A 4 -11.62 -15.11 15.98
CA PHE A 4 -11.88 -14.07 16.97
C PHE A 4 -11.75 -14.59 18.41
N ILE A 5 -12.15 -15.83 18.65
CA ILE A 5 -12.05 -16.44 19.96
C ILE A 5 -10.58 -16.66 20.35
N GLU A 6 -9.77 -17.17 19.43
CA GLU A 6 -8.35 -17.45 19.67
C GLU A 6 -7.49 -16.19 19.79
N ASN A 7 -7.86 -15.10 19.09
CA ASN A 7 -7.06 -13.87 19.05
C ASN A 7 -7.58 -12.76 19.98
N ALA A 8 -8.65 -13.00 20.75
CA ALA A 8 -9.17 -12.02 21.69
C ALA A 8 -8.28 -11.93 22.93
N ALA A 9 -7.86 -10.71 23.27
CA ALA A 9 -6.99 -10.46 24.43
C ALA A 9 -7.65 -10.77 25.77
N ASN A 10 -8.99 -10.68 25.87
CA ASN A 10 -9.80 -11.01 27.05
C ASN A 10 -11.28 -11.19 26.67
N SER A 11 -12.11 -11.66 27.63
CA SER A 11 -13.52 -11.94 27.41
C SER A 11 -14.35 -10.68 27.08
N GLU A 12 -14.04 -9.53 27.65
CA GLU A 12 -14.73 -8.26 27.37
C GLU A 12 -14.49 -7.84 25.92
N ARG A 13 -13.25 -7.90 25.44
CA ARG A 13 -12.90 -7.59 24.07
C ARG A 13 -13.53 -8.58 23.09
N MET A 14 -13.62 -9.84 23.46
CA MET A 14 -14.32 -10.86 22.68
C MET A 14 -15.81 -10.52 22.51
N HIS A 15 -16.51 -10.17 23.62
CA HIS A 15 -17.92 -9.79 23.55
C HIS A 15 -18.13 -8.54 22.68
N ALA A 16 -17.24 -7.55 22.82
CA ALA A 16 -17.29 -6.34 21.97
C ALA A 16 -17.10 -6.69 20.50
N GLN A 17 -16.13 -7.54 20.15
CA GLN A 17 -15.90 -7.99 18.79
C GLN A 17 -17.09 -8.76 18.22
N LEU A 18 -17.73 -9.63 19.00
CA LEU A 18 -18.92 -10.37 18.59
C LEU A 18 -20.11 -9.42 18.33
N GLY A 19 -20.29 -8.40 19.15
CA GLY A 19 -21.30 -7.36 18.92
C GLY A 19 -21.03 -6.57 17.64
N GLY A 20 -19.77 -6.23 17.38
CA GLY A 20 -19.34 -5.60 16.14
C GLY A 20 -19.56 -6.49 14.92
N LEU A 21 -19.26 -7.80 15.03
CA LEU A 21 -19.46 -8.76 13.98
C LEU A 21 -20.94 -8.94 13.61
N ALA A 22 -21.83 -9.05 14.60
CA ALA A 22 -23.26 -9.12 14.36
C ALA A 22 -23.76 -7.89 13.60
N ARG A 23 -23.31 -6.70 14.01
CA ARG A 23 -23.67 -5.45 13.33
C ARG A 23 -23.09 -5.35 11.91
N LEU A 24 -21.87 -5.84 11.69
CA LEU A 24 -21.29 -5.92 10.35
C LEU A 24 -22.09 -6.88 9.47
N TYR A 25 -22.53 -8.02 10.01
CA TYR A 25 -23.37 -8.97 9.29
C TYR A 25 -24.68 -8.32 8.82
N ASP A 26 -25.40 -7.63 9.73
CA ASP A 26 -26.64 -6.93 9.38
C ASP A 26 -26.38 -5.85 8.30
N PHE A 27 -25.27 -5.12 8.41
CA PHE A 27 -24.86 -4.13 7.42
C PHE A 27 -24.58 -4.77 6.05
N CYS A 28 -23.88 -5.90 6.02
CA CYS A 28 -23.58 -6.62 4.77
C CYS A 28 -24.87 -7.10 4.07
N ILE A 29 -25.85 -7.59 4.84
CA ILE A 29 -27.15 -7.98 4.27
C ILE A 29 -27.85 -6.76 3.66
N LEU A 30 -27.87 -5.63 4.39
CA LEU A 30 -28.53 -4.40 3.94
C LEU A 30 -27.89 -3.82 2.66
N GLU A 31 -26.57 -3.80 2.61
CA GLU A 31 -25.77 -3.22 1.52
C GLU A 31 -25.45 -4.24 0.41
N GLN A 32 -25.93 -5.49 0.52
CA GLN A 32 -25.67 -6.59 -0.41
C GLN A 32 -24.16 -6.83 -0.65
N ILE A 33 -23.38 -6.79 0.44
CA ILE A 33 -21.95 -7.05 0.40
C ILE A 33 -21.71 -8.56 0.46
N GLU A 34 -21.14 -9.12 -0.59
CA GLU A 34 -20.87 -10.54 -0.69
C GLU A 34 -19.44 -10.93 -0.26
N ASP A 35 -18.49 -9.98 -0.32
CA ASP A 35 -17.07 -10.24 -0.07
C ASP A 35 -16.46 -9.17 0.83
N LEU A 36 -16.16 -9.55 2.07
CA LEU A 36 -15.55 -8.66 3.06
C LEU A 36 -14.09 -8.32 2.77
N GLU A 37 -13.40 -9.12 1.96
CA GLU A 37 -12.01 -8.84 1.57
C GLU A 37 -11.94 -7.76 0.48
N LYS A 38 -13.09 -7.44 -0.15
CA LYS A 38 -13.23 -6.43 -1.21
C LYS A 38 -14.00 -5.18 -0.79
N LEU A 39 -14.15 -4.96 0.52
CA LEU A 39 -14.81 -3.76 1.03
C LEU A 39 -14.14 -2.49 0.49
N GLU A 40 -14.95 -1.60 -0.06
CA GLU A 40 -14.51 -0.28 -0.50
C GLU A 40 -14.48 0.71 0.67
N ILE A 41 -13.69 1.76 0.56
CA ILE A 41 -13.54 2.77 1.64
C ILE A 41 -14.89 3.40 2.00
N ASP A 42 -15.70 3.75 1.01
CA ASP A 42 -17.01 4.33 1.21
C ASP A 42 -17.97 3.38 1.94
N GLN A 43 -17.89 2.07 1.69
CA GLN A 43 -18.65 1.05 2.44
C GLN A 43 -18.21 0.99 3.89
N ILE A 44 -16.89 1.02 4.15
CA ILE A 44 -16.34 1.05 5.51
C ILE A 44 -16.79 2.32 6.24
N GLU A 45 -16.74 3.48 5.58
CA GLU A 45 -17.23 4.74 6.16
C GLU A 45 -18.73 4.71 6.45
N ARG A 46 -19.56 4.15 5.55
CA ARG A 46 -20.99 3.99 5.77
C ARG A 46 -21.27 3.08 6.97
N PHE A 47 -20.54 1.97 7.08
CA PHE A 47 -20.64 1.09 8.25
C PHE A 47 -20.31 1.84 9.53
N GLN A 48 -19.20 2.59 9.57
CA GLN A 48 -18.82 3.38 10.75
C GLN A 48 -19.83 4.47 11.11
N LYS A 49 -20.51 5.07 10.14
CA LYS A 49 -21.60 6.03 10.36
C LYS A 49 -22.84 5.40 11.05
N THR A 50 -22.99 4.07 11.04
CA THR A 50 -24.06 3.40 11.79
C THR A 50 -23.83 3.40 13.31
N PHE A 51 -22.64 3.79 13.78
CA PHE A 51 -22.31 3.79 15.21
C PHE A 51 -22.90 5.01 15.91
N THR A 52 -23.80 4.77 16.85
CA THR A 52 -24.51 5.81 17.58
C THR A 52 -23.87 6.15 18.93
N THR A 53 -23.12 5.21 19.51
CA THR A 53 -22.47 5.37 20.82
C THR A 53 -20.96 5.43 20.72
N GLU A 54 -20.31 6.05 21.71
CA GLU A 54 -18.85 6.09 21.80
C GLU A 54 -18.25 4.67 21.96
N TYR A 55 -18.92 3.81 22.73
CA TYR A 55 -18.57 2.40 22.86
C TYR A 55 -18.48 1.72 21.50
N GLN A 56 -19.50 1.87 20.65
CA GLN A 56 -19.51 1.29 19.29
C GLN A 56 -18.38 1.84 18.43
N ARG A 57 -18.16 3.15 18.46
CA ARG A 57 -17.05 3.78 17.72
C ARG A 57 -15.69 3.26 18.16
N HIS A 58 -15.52 3.02 19.45
CA HIS A 58 -14.26 2.52 19.99
C HIS A 58 -14.01 1.03 19.67
N TYR A 59 -15.03 0.19 19.91
CA TYR A 59 -14.84 -1.26 19.84
C TYR A 59 -15.20 -1.90 18.50
N TYR A 60 -16.11 -1.29 17.71
CA TYR A 60 -16.55 -1.86 16.43
C TYR A 60 -15.82 -1.32 15.21
N ALA A 61 -15.12 -0.20 15.32
CA ALA A 61 -14.44 0.42 14.18
C ALA A 61 -13.47 -0.52 13.46
N GLY A 62 -12.80 -1.40 14.21
CA GLY A 62 -11.82 -2.34 13.66
C GLY A 62 -12.39 -3.66 13.14
N VAL A 63 -13.72 -3.91 13.27
CA VAL A 63 -14.27 -5.23 12.96
C VAL A 63 -14.14 -5.60 11.49
N THR A 64 -14.26 -4.65 10.56
CA THR A 64 -14.06 -4.85 9.12
C THR A 64 -12.63 -5.31 8.83
N TYR A 65 -11.64 -4.68 9.46
CA TYR A 65 -10.24 -5.07 9.36
C TYR A 65 -10.00 -6.49 9.90
N TRP A 66 -10.55 -6.82 11.08
CA TRP A 66 -10.36 -8.13 11.69
C TRP A 66 -11.05 -9.24 10.89
N CYS A 67 -12.23 -8.97 10.31
CA CYS A 67 -12.91 -9.93 9.45
C CYS A 67 -12.13 -10.17 8.15
N GLY A 68 -11.70 -9.12 7.45
CA GLY A 68 -10.89 -9.25 6.24
C GLY A 68 -9.58 -9.98 6.53
N ARG A 69 -8.90 -9.67 7.67
CA ARG A 69 -7.70 -10.39 8.07
C ARG A 69 -7.96 -11.88 8.33
N ALA A 70 -9.03 -12.21 9.06
CA ALA A 70 -9.37 -13.59 9.35
C ALA A 70 -9.61 -14.40 8.08
N LEU A 71 -10.41 -13.85 7.14
CA LEU A 71 -10.67 -14.48 5.86
C LEU A 71 -9.38 -14.70 5.06
N PHE A 72 -8.54 -13.69 4.95
CA PHE A 72 -7.29 -13.77 4.20
C PHE A 72 -6.29 -14.77 4.83
N MET A 73 -6.19 -14.80 6.16
CA MET A 73 -5.25 -15.69 6.86
C MET A 73 -5.70 -17.15 6.87
N GLU A 74 -7.01 -17.41 6.94
CA GLU A 74 -7.59 -18.76 7.02
C GLU A 74 -7.94 -19.37 5.65
N ALA A 75 -7.83 -18.62 4.57
CA ALA A 75 -8.10 -19.11 3.22
C ALA A 75 -7.16 -20.26 2.85
N GLU A 76 -7.60 -21.22 2.04
CA GLU A 76 -6.75 -22.31 1.52
C GLU A 76 -5.63 -21.74 0.63
N GLU A 77 -5.99 -20.78 -0.25
CA GLU A 77 -5.07 -20.08 -1.13
C GLU A 77 -5.04 -18.58 -0.82
N ILE A 78 -3.97 -17.88 -1.27
CA ILE A 78 -3.88 -16.43 -1.13
C ILE A 78 -4.87 -15.76 -2.10
N HIS A 79 -5.78 -14.96 -1.56
CA HIS A 79 -6.71 -14.15 -2.32
C HIS A 79 -6.01 -12.88 -2.85
N TRP A 80 -5.36 -13.01 -4.00
CA TRP A 80 -4.57 -11.94 -4.63
C TRP A 80 -5.40 -10.73 -5.11
N ASP A 81 -6.72 -10.85 -5.14
CA ASP A 81 -7.67 -9.79 -5.49
C ASP A 81 -8.32 -9.13 -4.25
N ALA A 82 -7.90 -9.53 -3.05
CA ALA A 82 -8.31 -8.90 -1.79
C ALA A 82 -7.80 -7.46 -1.71
N ASN A 83 -8.61 -6.55 -1.15
CA ASN A 83 -8.25 -5.14 -1.00
C ASN A 83 -7.12 -4.91 0.02
N VAL A 84 -6.85 -5.88 0.89
CA VAL A 84 -5.73 -5.83 1.84
C VAL A 84 -4.97 -7.15 1.82
N TRP A 85 -3.66 -7.07 1.58
CA TRP A 85 -2.78 -8.23 1.72
C TRP A 85 -2.04 -8.18 3.05
N TYR A 86 -2.05 -9.28 3.78
CA TYR A 86 -1.32 -9.42 5.03
C TYR A 86 -0.01 -10.15 4.77
N MET A 87 1.11 -9.47 5.01
CA MET A 87 2.44 -9.91 4.59
C MET A 87 2.90 -11.17 5.34
N GLU A 88 2.38 -11.41 6.52
CA GLU A 88 2.57 -12.63 7.30
C GLU A 88 2.20 -13.90 6.52
N ARG A 89 1.12 -13.85 5.74
CA ARG A 89 0.64 -14.97 4.90
C ARG A 89 1.55 -15.25 3.70
N MET A 90 2.40 -14.31 3.31
CA MET A 90 3.26 -14.45 2.12
C MET A 90 4.46 -15.36 2.36
N HIS A 91 4.77 -15.77 3.59
CA HIS A 91 5.89 -16.65 3.97
C HIS A 91 7.20 -16.27 3.28
N LEU A 92 7.53 -14.98 3.29
CA LEU A 92 8.74 -14.49 2.63
C LEU A 92 9.99 -14.95 3.35
N GLN A 93 11.05 -15.14 2.59
CA GLN A 93 12.37 -15.48 3.15
C GLN A 93 12.85 -14.39 4.13
N PRO A 94 13.47 -14.76 5.26
CA PRO A 94 13.91 -13.80 6.28
C PRO A 94 14.81 -12.69 5.75
N GLU A 95 15.64 -12.99 4.75
CA GLU A 95 16.57 -12.04 4.12
C GLU A 95 15.84 -10.90 3.36
N ARG A 96 14.57 -11.09 3.06
CA ARG A 96 13.72 -10.11 2.37
C ARG A 96 12.98 -9.21 3.36
N ILE A 97 13.02 -9.51 4.66
CA ILE A 97 12.30 -8.82 5.72
C ILE A 97 13.28 -7.95 6.50
N ASP A 98 12.95 -6.66 6.64
CA ASP A 98 13.65 -5.80 7.58
C ASP A 98 12.98 -5.92 8.96
N PRO A 99 13.64 -6.56 9.94
CA PRO A 99 13.04 -6.74 11.26
C PRO A 99 12.88 -5.42 12.04
N ALA A 100 13.63 -4.37 11.68
CA ALA A 100 13.51 -3.06 12.30
C ALA A 100 12.33 -2.23 11.75
N ALA A 101 11.81 -2.60 10.56
CA ALA A 101 10.70 -1.92 9.92
C ALA A 101 9.71 -2.92 9.29
N PRO A 102 9.05 -3.76 10.09
CA PRO A 102 8.13 -4.78 9.58
C PRO A 102 6.93 -4.14 8.89
N ILE A 103 6.56 -4.70 7.76
CA ILE A 103 5.35 -4.29 7.02
C ILE A 103 4.31 -5.37 7.26
N MET A 104 3.24 -4.99 7.95
CA MET A 104 2.19 -5.94 8.32
C MET A 104 1.21 -6.18 7.18
N SER A 105 0.86 -5.14 6.42
CA SER A 105 -0.13 -5.23 5.35
C SER A 105 0.06 -4.18 4.26
N LEU A 106 -0.52 -4.46 3.08
CA LEU A 106 -0.64 -3.54 1.96
C LEU A 106 -2.12 -3.35 1.65
N SER A 107 -2.64 -2.12 1.78
CA SER A 107 -4.02 -1.79 1.48
C SER A 107 -4.16 -1.14 0.11
N PHE A 108 -4.92 -1.78 -0.77
CA PHE A 108 -5.21 -1.32 -2.14
C PHE A 108 -6.51 -0.51 -2.23
N ALA A 109 -7.30 -0.45 -1.17
CA ALA A 109 -8.62 0.19 -1.17
C ALA A 109 -8.58 1.67 -1.59
N GLU A 110 -7.47 2.37 -1.35
CA GLU A 110 -7.28 3.76 -1.77
C GLU A 110 -7.20 3.95 -3.30
N VAL A 111 -6.96 2.89 -4.07
CA VAL A 111 -7.06 2.93 -5.54
C VAL A 111 -8.51 2.66 -5.92
N THR A 112 -9.30 3.70 -6.06
CA THR A 112 -10.75 3.62 -6.30
C THR A 112 -11.09 2.97 -7.65
N ASN A 113 -10.30 3.23 -8.69
CA ASN A 113 -10.46 2.56 -9.99
C ASN A 113 -10.07 1.09 -9.88
N LYS A 114 -11.05 0.19 -10.02
CA LYS A 114 -10.90 -1.26 -9.81
C LYS A 114 -9.92 -1.91 -10.79
N GLU A 115 -9.87 -1.44 -12.05
CA GLU A 115 -8.95 -2.00 -13.05
C GLU A 115 -7.51 -1.58 -12.73
N ASN A 116 -7.27 -0.33 -12.35
CA ASN A 116 -5.96 0.12 -11.88
C ASN A 116 -5.52 -0.62 -10.61
N ARG A 117 -6.43 -0.89 -9.69
CA ARG A 117 -6.18 -1.70 -8.50
C ARG A 117 -5.70 -3.10 -8.86
N LYS A 118 -6.39 -3.78 -9.78
CA LYS A 118 -5.99 -5.09 -10.29
C LYS A 118 -4.61 -5.08 -10.95
N LEU A 119 -4.30 -4.05 -11.73
CA LEU A 119 -2.97 -3.90 -12.35
C LEU A 119 -1.87 -3.73 -11.28
N LEU A 120 -2.12 -2.91 -10.25
CA LEU A 120 -1.19 -2.75 -9.14
C LEU A 120 -0.99 -4.05 -8.35
N GLN A 121 -2.07 -4.79 -8.07
CA GLN A 121 -2.00 -6.10 -7.41
C GLN A 121 -1.16 -7.09 -8.23
N LYS A 122 -1.40 -7.19 -9.54
CA LYS A 122 -0.61 -8.06 -10.43
C LYS A 122 0.86 -7.66 -10.46
N TYR A 123 1.16 -6.36 -10.50
CA TYR A 123 2.53 -5.84 -10.45
C TYR A 123 3.24 -6.25 -9.16
N LEU A 124 2.61 -6.04 -8.02
CA LEU A 124 3.23 -6.38 -6.74
C LEU A 124 3.34 -7.90 -6.53
N ARG A 125 2.37 -8.68 -7.00
CA ARG A 125 2.47 -10.15 -7.03
C ARG A 125 3.69 -10.61 -7.84
N TYR A 126 3.96 -9.97 -8.98
CA TYR A 126 5.18 -10.20 -9.75
C TYR A 126 6.44 -9.84 -8.95
N GLY A 127 6.43 -8.70 -8.27
CA GLY A 127 7.53 -8.26 -7.39
C GLY A 127 7.81 -9.24 -6.24
N ILE A 128 6.75 -9.84 -5.68
CA ILE A 128 6.87 -10.84 -4.60
C ILE A 128 7.42 -12.17 -5.14
N GLY A 129 6.81 -12.69 -6.20
CA GLY A 129 7.01 -14.08 -6.62
C GLY A 129 8.13 -14.29 -7.63
N ILE A 130 8.41 -13.31 -8.50
CA ILE A 130 9.36 -13.46 -9.61
C ILE A 130 10.58 -12.55 -9.44
N ALA A 131 10.36 -11.26 -9.21
CA ALA A 131 11.45 -10.30 -9.07
C ALA A 131 12.18 -10.37 -7.71
N ASN A 132 11.64 -11.13 -6.75
CA ASN A 132 12.21 -11.33 -5.42
C ASN A 132 12.60 -10.03 -4.69
N LEU A 133 11.79 -8.98 -4.84
CA LEU A 133 12.05 -7.69 -4.20
C LEU A 133 12.06 -7.82 -2.67
N SER A 134 12.93 -7.07 -2.00
CA SER A 134 12.84 -6.91 -0.55
C SER A 134 11.50 -6.27 -0.16
N ILE A 135 11.01 -6.53 1.04
CA ILE A 135 9.75 -5.96 1.53
C ILE A 135 9.79 -4.43 1.56
N SER A 136 10.93 -3.83 1.92
CA SER A 136 11.09 -2.38 1.92
C SER A 136 11.03 -1.78 0.51
N SER A 137 11.64 -2.45 -0.48
CA SER A 137 11.52 -2.06 -1.90
C SER A 137 10.08 -2.20 -2.38
N LEU A 138 9.44 -3.33 -2.10
CA LEU A 138 8.04 -3.59 -2.46
C LEU A 138 7.09 -2.52 -1.87
N ARG A 139 7.30 -2.14 -0.61
CA ARG A 139 6.53 -1.06 0.02
C ARG A 139 6.73 0.28 -0.67
N THR A 140 7.97 0.59 -1.04
CA THR A 140 8.28 1.84 -1.74
C THR A 140 7.57 1.89 -3.09
N GLU A 141 7.70 0.84 -3.89
CA GLU A 141 6.99 0.68 -5.17
C GLU A 141 5.46 0.83 -4.97
N PHE A 142 4.91 0.09 -4.01
CA PHE A 142 3.49 0.14 -3.69
C PHE A 142 3.00 1.56 -3.36
N LEU A 143 3.66 2.24 -2.42
CA LEU A 143 3.22 3.56 -1.97
C LEU A 143 3.28 4.61 -3.08
N VAL A 144 4.34 4.55 -3.90
CA VAL A 144 4.51 5.49 -5.01
C VAL A 144 3.48 5.24 -6.10
N VAL A 145 3.33 3.98 -6.55
CA VAL A 145 2.39 3.65 -7.63
C VAL A 145 0.94 3.83 -7.16
N ARG A 146 0.60 3.45 -5.93
CA ARG A 146 -0.73 3.68 -5.35
C ARG A 146 -1.10 5.17 -5.38
N LYS A 147 -0.18 6.03 -4.90
CA LYS A 147 -0.39 7.47 -4.93
C LYS A 147 -0.56 7.99 -6.35
N PHE A 148 0.29 7.57 -7.28
CA PHE A 148 0.21 7.93 -8.69
C PHE A 148 -1.16 7.57 -9.29
N LEU A 149 -1.63 6.34 -9.08
CA LEU A 149 -2.93 5.90 -9.58
C LEU A 149 -4.10 6.68 -8.97
N GLY A 150 -3.99 7.06 -7.69
CA GLY A 150 -4.96 7.94 -7.03
C GLY A 150 -4.95 9.36 -7.59
N ASP A 151 -3.77 9.94 -7.81
CA ASP A 151 -3.62 11.30 -8.37
C ASP A 151 -4.13 11.38 -9.82
N MET A 152 -3.99 10.32 -10.62
CA MET A 152 -4.49 10.26 -12.00
C MET A 152 -6.02 10.23 -12.08
N ASN A 153 -6.70 9.77 -11.03
CA ASN A 153 -8.14 9.80 -10.85
C ASN A 153 -8.95 9.49 -12.12
N GLN A 154 -8.58 8.39 -12.80
CA GLN A 154 -9.23 7.99 -14.04
C GLN A 154 -10.66 7.51 -13.78
N PRO A 155 -11.62 7.81 -14.71
CA PRO A 155 -12.97 7.29 -14.62
C PRO A 155 -12.98 5.75 -14.65
N GLU A 156 -14.02 5.11 -14.14
CA GLU A 156 -14.12 3.62 -14.09
C GLU A 156 -14.05 2.97 -15.48
N THR A 157 -14.38 3.71 -16.54
CA THR A 157 -14.34 3.23 -17.93
C THR A 157 -12.95 3.23 -18.56
N GLU A 158 -11.98 3.84 -17.89
CA GLU A 158 -10.59 3.96 -18.34
C GLU A 158 -9.65 3.39 -17.28
N ASN A 159 -8.46 3.00 -17.71
CA ASN A 159 -7.40 2.58 -16.79
C ASN A 159 -6.06 3.21 -17.18
N ILE A 160 -5.05 2.99 -16.36
CA ILE A 160 -3.73 3.61 -16.52
C ILE A 160 -3.02 3.25 -17.83
N CYS A 161 -3.41 2.17 -18.49
CA CYS A 161 -2.86 1.79 -19.79
C CYS A 161 -3.27 2.75 -20.92
N MET A 162 -4.30 3.57 -20.69
CA MET A 162 -4.78 4.58 -21.64
C MET A 162 -4.17 5.97 -21.39
N VAL A 163 -3.30 6.09 -20.40
CA VAL A 163 -2.68 7.39 -20.07
C VAL A 163 -1.84 7.90 -21.21
N THR A 164 -2.03 9.17 -21.53
CA THR A 164 -1.28 9.86 -22.59
C THR A 164 0.03 10.44 -22.07
N GLU A 165 0.99 10.66 -22.98
CA GLU A 165 2.23 11.36 -22.68
C GLU A 165 1.98 12.73 -22.03
N GLN A 166 0.99 13.47 -22.52
CA GLN A 166 0.63 14.78 -21.97
C GLN A 166 0.15 14.71 -20.51
N GLN A 167 -0.65 13.70 -20.17
CA GLN A 167 -1.10 13.48 -18.79
C GLN A 167 0.07 13.09 -17.87
N MET A 168 0.97 12.24 -18.36
CA MET A 168 2.20 11.89 -17.65
C MET A 168 3.11 13.10 -17.42
N ASP A 169 3.34 13.90 -18.44
CA ASP A 169 4.14 15.13 -18.35
C ASP A 169 3.55 16.09 -17.30
N ALA A 170 2.24 16.31 -17.34
CA ALA A 170 1.56 17.18 -16.38
C ALA A 170 1.73 16.68 -14.93
N TRP A 171 1.56 15.38 -14.70
CA TRP A 171 1.73 14.80 -13.37
C TRP A 171 3.18 14.89 -12.88
N LEU A 172 4.14 14.49 -13.72
CA LEU A 172 5.58 14.53 -13.39
C LEU A 172 6.06 15.95 -13.09
N ARG A 173 5.61 16.96 -13.88
CA ARG A 173 5.91 18.37 -13.59
C ARG A 173 5.30 18.84 -12.28
N SER A 174 4.08 18.43 -11.97
CA SER A 174 3.45 18.78 -10.70
C SER A 174 4.22 18.20 -9.49
N GLU A 175 4.65 16.95 -9.59
CA GLU A 175 5.49 16.32 -8.56
C GLU A 175 6.90 16.96 -8.47
N GLN A 176 7.45 17.40 -9.60
CA GLN A 176 8.74 18.08 -9.65
C GLN A 176 8.74 19.45 -8.97
N GLN A 177 7.59 20.15 -9.02
CA GLN A 177 7.40 21.48 -8.38
C GLN A 177 7.25 21.37 -6.86
N ARG A 178 6.93 20.20 -6.33
CA ARG A 178 6.90 20.00 -4.88
C ARG A 178 8.30 20.13 -4.31
N GLU A 179 8.42 20.73 -3.13
CA GLU A 179 9.70 20.87 -2.41
C GLU A 179 10.17 19.52 -1.86
N VAL A 180 10.59 18.63 -2.76
CA VAL A 180 11.10 17.30 -2.42
C VAL A 180 12.56 17.20 -2.83
N GLN A 181 13.36 16.54 -2.00
CA GLN A 181 14.76 16.26 -2.31
C GLN A 181 14.87 15.49 -3.65
N ALA A 182 15.93 15.80 -4.41
CA ALA A 182 16.14 15.23 -5.74
C ALA A 182 16.12 13.70 -5.72
N ASP A 183 16.76 13.05 -4.73
CA ASP A 183 16.78 11.59 -4.61
C ASP A 183 15.39 11.00 -4.39
N THR A 184 14.56 11.65 -3.56
CA THR A 184 13.19 11.20 -3.31
C THR A 184 12.32 11.33 -4.55
N PHE A 185 12.47 12.43 -5.31
CA PHE A 185 11.78 12.61 -6.57
C PHE A 185 12.22 11.58 -7.61
N ASN A 186 13.54 11.41 -7.78
CA ASN A 186 14.10 10.44 -8.72
C ASN A 186 13.65 9.01 -8.41
N LYS A 187 13.60 8.63 -7.13
CA LYS A 187 13.01 7.35 -6.70
C LYS A 187 11.57 7.19 -7.17
N LYS A 188 10.73 8.23 -7.01
CA LYS A 188 9.33 8.18 -7.49
C LYS A 188 9.26 7.94 -8.99
N VAL A 189 10.04 8.70 -9.79
CA VAL A 189 10.10 8.52 -11.25
C VAL A 189 10.48 7.10 -11.61
N MET A 190 11.48 6.53 -10.93
CA MET A 190 11.92 5.15 -11.19
C MET A 190 10.87 4.10 -10.81
N CYS A 191 10.16 4.26 -9.68
CA CYS A 191 9.07 3.35 -9.32
C CYS A 191 7.95 3.36 -10.38
N ILE A 192 7.59 4.55 -10.89
CA ILE A 192 6.60 4.67 -11.97
C ILE A 192 7.11 4.02 -13.26
N LEU A 193 8.39 4.21 -13.59
CA LEU A 193 9.02 3.55 -14.74
C LEU A 193 8.95 2.02 -14.62
N HIS A 194 9.30 1.46 -13.47
CA HIS A 194 9.24 0.01 -13.23
C HIS A 194 7.82 -0.54 -13.40
N PHE A 195 6.83 0.18 -12.92
CA PHE A 195 5.42 -0.18 -13.11
C PHE A 195 5.04 -0.20 -14.59
N PHE A 196 5.36 0.83 -15.36
CA PHE A 196 5.09 0.87 -16.80
C PHE A 196 5.90 -0.16 -17.59
N GLN A 197 7.14 -0.44 -17.20
CA GLN A 197 7.93 -1.54 -17.77
C GLN A 197 7.24 -2.89 -17.54
N TYR A 198 6.70 -3.13 -16.33
CA TYR A 198 5.91 -4.32 -16.06
C TYR A 198 4.67 -4.39 -16.96
N LEU A 199 3.93 -3.29 -17.13
CA LEU A 199 2.76 -3.25 -18.01
C LEU A 199 3.14 -3.55 -19.46
N GLN A 200 4.28 -3.06 -19.93
CA GLN A 200 4.81 -3.34 -21.27
C GLN A 200 5.23 -4.79 -21.43
N ILE A 201 5.98 -5.36 -20.48
CA ILE A 201 6.41 -6.77 -20.49
C ILE A 201 5.20 -7.73 -20.50
N LYS A 202 4.07 -7.30 -19.93
CA LYS A 202 2.83 -8.09 -19.88
C LYS A 202 1.85 -7.75 -21.01
N ASP A 203 2.29 -7.02 -22.02
CA ASP A 203 1.49 -6.62 -23.19
C ASP A 203 0.21 -5.84 -22.86
N TYR A 204 0.16 -5.15 -21.70
CA TYR A 204 -0.93 -4.24 -21.37
C TYR A 204 -0.80 -2.91 -22.11
N ILE A 205 0.43 -2.49 -22.43
CA ILE A 205 0.76 -1.30 -23.22
C ILE A 205 1.83 -1.63 -24.27
N THR A 206 1.84 -0.91 -25.37
CA THR A 206 2.83 -1.07 -26.44
C THR A 206 4.09 -0.24 -26.21
N ALA A 207 3.95 0.93 -25.58
CA ALA A 207 5.04 1.86 -25.31
C ALA A 207 4.85 2.53 -23.96
N ILE A 208 5.96 2.87 -23.30
CA ILE A 208 5.97 3.63 -22.05
C ILE A 208 5.68 5.09 -22.40
N PRO A 209 4.70 5.76 -21.72
CA PRO A 209 4.21 7.09 -22.11
C PRO A 209 5.11 8.25 -21.65
N PHE A 210 6.36 8.00 -21.27
CA PHE A 210 7.34 9.03 -20.89
C PHE A 210 8.77 8.51 -20.93
N ASP A 211 9.74 9.42 -21.10
CA ASP A 211 11.16 9.10 -20.92
C ASP A 211 11.63 9.69 -19.57
N PRO A 212 12.06 8.86 -18.60
CA PRO A 212 12.48 9.31 -17.29
C PRO A 212 13.64 10.32 -17.34
N ASN A 213 14.52 10.24 -18.33
CA ASN A 213 15.69 11.11 -18.45
C ASN A 213 15.35 12.60 -18.55
N TYR A 214 14.15 12.94 -19.05
CA TYR A 214 13.70 14.34 -19.13
C TYR A 214 13.30 14.92 -17.77
N TYR A 215 13.04 14.08 -16.77
CA TYR A 215 12.47 14.53 -15.48
C TYR A 215 13.44 14.38 -14.31
N LEU A 216 14.44 13.50 -14.41
CA LEU A 216 15.37 13.25 -13.29
C LEU A 216 16.10 14.53 -12.89
N LYS A 217 16.04 14.86 -11.60
CA LYS A 217 16.77 15.96 -10.99
C LYS A 217 18.25 15.56 -10.81
N LYS A 218 19.16 16.49 -11.09
CA LYS A 218 20.58 16.29 -10.76
C LYS A 218 20.75 16.20 -9.24
N THR A 219 21.38 15.14 -8.79
CA THR A 219 21.77 14.96 -7.40
C THR A 219 23.19 15.47 -7.25
N PHE A 220 23.38 16.47 -6.38
CA PHE A 220 24.70 16.91 -5.99
C PHE A 220 25.08 16.14 -4.72
N MET A 221 26.18 15.37 -4.75
CA MET A 221 26.75 14.85 -3.51
C MET A 221 27.15 16.06 -2.66
N GLN A 222 26.41 16.33 -1.61
CA GLN A 222 26.92 17.14 -0.53
C GLN A 222 27.99 16.29 0.16
N HIS A 223 29.27 16.61 -0.11
CA HIS A 223 30.33 16.19 0.76
C HIS A 223 30.06 16.85 2.13
N HIS A 224 29.35 16.14 3.00
CA HIS A 224 29.48 16.44 4.40
C HIS A 224 30.91 16.05 4.76
N ASP A 225 31.75 17.07 4.86
CA ASP A 225 33.03 16.93 5.52
C ASP A 225 32.76 16.28 6.88
N ARG A 226 33.09 15.00 6.99
CA ARG A 226 33.15 14.31 8.28
C ARG A 226 34.45 14.77 8.98
N SER A 227 34.69 16.07 9.04
CA SER A 227 35.68 16.61 9.93
C SER A 227 35.14 16.38 11.34
N VAL A 228 35.67 15.35 11.97
CA VAL A 228 35.53 15.19 13.42
C VAL A 228 35.99 16.52 14.01
N ALA A 229 35.12 17.22 14.73
CA ALA A 229 35.47 18.51 15.30
C ALA A 229 36.81 18.38 16.00
N GLN A 230 37.71 19.37 15.80
CA GLN A 230 39.08 19.34 16.33
C GLN A 230 39.10 19.02 17.84
N GLU A 231 38.08 19.50 18.56
CA GLU A 231 37.85 19.19 19.98
C GLU A 231 37.66 17.69 20.28
N THR A 232 36.99 16.94 19.41
CA THR A 232 36.80 15.48 19.58
C THR A 232 38.11 14.75 19.28
N MET A 233 38.90 15.19 18.32
CA MET A 233 40.23 14.65 18.02
C MET A 233 41.19 14.90 19.16
N ASP A 234 41.13 16.08 19.82
CA ASP A 234 41.96 16.46 20.97
C ASP A 234 41.54 15.67 22.21
N GLN A 235 40.27 15.33 22.39
CA GLN A 235 39.80 14.45 23.45
C GLN A 235 40.27 12.99 23.27
N ILE A 236 40.27 12.46 22.04
CA ILE A 236 40.78 11.12 21.72
C ILE A 236 42.29 11.03 21.96
N ARG A 237 43.05 12.12 21.76
CA ARG A 237 44.51 12.16 22.00
C ARG A 237 44.91 12.29 23.46
N ARG A 238 43.97 12.69 24.36
CA ARG A 238 44.21 12.86 25.79
C ARG A 238 43.85 11.65 26.65
N ASN A 239 43.19 10.63 26.05
CA ASN A 239 42.93 9.35 26.63
C ASN A 239 43.87 8.28 26.06
#